data_b86ce6800a01ca4bff6172965c6dfb9b
#
_entry.id   b86ce6800a01ca4bff6172965c6dfb9b
#
_cell.length_a   1.000
_cell.length_b   1.000
_cell.length_c   1.000
_cell.angle_alpha   90.00
_cell.angle_beta   90.00
_cell.angle_gamma   90.00
#
_symmetry.space_group_name_H-M   'P 1'
#
loop_
_entity.id
_entity.type
_entity.pdbx_description
1 polymer ?
#
loop_
_entity_poly.entity_id
_entity_poly.type
_entity_poly.pdbx_seq_one_letter_code
_entity_poly.pdbx_strand_id
1 'polypeptide(L)'
;DLSSFGPYYGDAWSDLDDFERTLAMAREIDARYYATFHHIGVIEGKAPYVERLDRFAAVIADREHRLLAYLAEPRTLDEIVAHRFVYRPQDQVMFADAVERRSSALHIARLARDGRVREPEPGRYVRAR
;
A
#
# COMPACT_ATOMS: atom_id res chain seq x y z
N ASP A 1 5.01 7.99 10.24
CA ASP A 1 5.56 6.66 10.51
C ASP A 1 6.36 6.17 9.30
N LEU A 2 7.55 5.66 9.53
CA LEU A 2 8.42 5.09 8.49
C LEU A 2 8.80 3.64 8.85
N SER A 3 7.85 2.90 9.42
CA SER A 3 8.04 1.50 9.82
C SER A 3 8.10 0.55 8.62
N SER A 4 8.58 -0.66 8.86
CA SER A 4 8.62 -1.73 7.86
C SER A 4 7.23 -2.26 7.46
N PHE A 5 6.17 -1.91 8.21
CA PHE A 5 4.79 -2.20 7.83
C PHE A 5 4.42 -1.47 6.52
N GLY A 6 5.04 -0.32 6.28
CA GLY A 6 4.77 0.52 5.12
C GLY A 6 3.55 1.43 5.30
N PRO A 7 3.17 2.14 4.25
CA PRO A 7 2.06 3.08 4.26
C PRO A 7 0.73 2.45 4.67
N TYR A 8 -0.03 3.17 5.50
CA TYR A 8 -1.38 2.80 5.91
C TYR A 8 -2.39 3.72 5.21
N TYR A 9 -3.19 3.13 4.35
CA TYR A 9 -4.27 3.80 3.59
C TYR A 9 -5.57 3.01 3.62
N GLY A 10 -5.78 2.25 4.70
CA GLY A 10 -6.95 1.39 4.87
C GLY A 10 -8.17 2.06 5.49
N ASP A 11 -8.11 3.36 5.78
CA ASP A 11 -9.27 4.09 6.29
C ASP A 11 -10.17 4.64 5.16
N ALA A 12 -11.37 5.13 5.53
CA ALA A 12 -12.40 5.54 4.58
C ALA A 12 -12.03 6.76 3.72
N TRP A 13 -11.09 7.59 4.19
CA TRP A 13 -10.72 8.86 3.56
C TRP A 13 -9.37 8.82 2.83
N SER A 14 -8.64 7.73 2.95
CA SER A 14 -7.36 7.57 2.26
C SER A 14 -7.54 7.45 0.76
N ASP A 15 -6.63 8.10 0.04
CA ASP A 15 -6.43 7.94 -1.41
C ASP A 15 -4.99 7.52 -1.68
N LEU A 16 -4.81 6.53 -2.55
CA LEU A 16 -3.49 5.94 -2.79
C LEU A 16 -2.57 6.87 -3.60
N ASP A 17 -3.12 7.56 -4.59
CA ASP A 17 -2.35 8.50 -5.42
C ASP A 17 -1.95 9.74 -4.61
N ASP A 18 -2.85 10.23 -3.74
CA ASP A 18 -2.55 11.33 -2.81
C ASP A 18 -1.48 10.93 -1.79
N PHE A 19 -1.51 9.69 -1.34
CA PHE A 19 -0.50 9.17 -0.42
C PHE A 19 0.88 9.18 -1.06
N GLU A 20 1.00 8.67 -2.29
CA GLU A 20 2.27 8.67 -3.05
C GLU A 20 2.76 10.09 -3.34
N ARG A 21 1.87 11.02 -3.71
CA ARG A 21 2.22 12.44 -3.88
C ARG A 21 2.76 13.05 -2.59
N THR A 22 2.13 12.74 -1.46
CA THR A 22 2.58 13.21 -0.14
C THR A 22 3.97 12.68 0.19
N LEU A 23 4.25 11.40 -0.09
CA LEU A 23 5.58 10.82 0.11
C LEU A 23 6.63 11.47 -0.78
N ALA A 24 6.30 11.74 -2.04
CA ALA A 24 7.19 12.46 -2.96
C ALA A 24 7.49 13.89 -2.46
N MET A 25 6.49 14.63 -1.99
CA MET A 25 6.68 15.95 -1.39
C MET A 25 7.53 15.88 -0.10
N ALA A 26 7.28 14.89 0.74
CA ALA A 26 8.02 14.69 1.99
C ALA A 26 9.51 14.41 1.72
N ARG A 27 9.84 13.74 0.61
CA ARG A 27 11.20 13.46 0.18
C ARG A 27 12.01 14.72 -0.11
N GLU A 28 11.36 15.78 -0.56
CA GLU A 28 12.01 17.06 -0.90
C GLU A 28 12.29 17.96 0.33
N ILE A 29 11.69 17.65 1.49
CA ILE A 29 11.91 18.42 2.71
C ILE A 29 13.40 18.37 3.09
N ASP A 30 14.00 19.56 3.29
CA ASP A 30 15.36 19.70 3.76
C ASP A 30 15.35 20.16 5.22
N ALA A 31 15.80 19.29 6.11
CA ALA A 31 15.87 19.54 7.54
C ALA A 31 17.07 18.79 8.17
N ARG A 32 17.52 19.25 9.32
CA ARG A 32 18.53 18.54 10.09
C ARG A 32 17.94 17.34 10.83
N TYR A 33 16.71 17.47 11.34
CA TYR A 33 16.02 16.45 12.13
C TYR A 33 14.65 16.17 11.54
N TYR A 34 14.31 14.89 11.40
CA TYR A 34 13.02 14.41 10.93
C TYR A 34 12.35 13.60 12.01
N ALA A 35 11.38 14.21 12.68
CA ALA A 35 10.60 13.53 13.72
C ALA A 35 9.56 12.63 13.10
N THR A 36 9.63 11.34 13.36
CA THR A 36 8.67 10.35 12.90
C THR A 36 7.84 9.83 14.05
N PHE A 37 6.64 9.34 13.75
CA PHE A 37 5.74 8.78 14.75
C PHE A 37 6.07 7.30 15.03
N HIS A 38 5.56 6.75 16.12
CA HIS A 38 5.82 5.41 16.63
C HIS A 38 7.31 5.18 17.03
N HIS A 39 7.82 4.00 16.78
CA HIS A 39 9.09 3.52 17.35
C HIS A 39 10.36 3.93 16.58
N ILE A 40 10.22 4.59 15.43
CA ILE A 40 11.40 5.05 14.67
C ILE A 40 12.03 6.28 15.32
N GLY A 41 11.21 7.20 15.85
CA GLY A 41 11.68 8.38 16.56
C GLY A 41 12.27 9.44 15.62
N VAL A 42 13.36 10.08 16.03
CA VAL A 42 14.02 11.17 15.30
C VAL A 42 15.16 10.63 14.43
N ILE A 43 15.16 11.01 13.17
CA ILE A 43 16.24 10.71 12.23
C ILE A 43 17.05 12.00 12.02
N GLU A 44 18.35 11.95 12.21
CA GLU A 44 19.25 13.07 11.94
C GLU A 44 19.84 12.94 10.53
N GLY A 45 19.69 14.01 9.75
CA GLY A 45 20.22 14.14 8.39
C GLY A 45 19.30 13.64 7.30
N LYS A 46 19.40 14.31 6.12
CA LYS A 46 18.54 14.06 4.97
C LYS A 46 18.78 12.68 4.35
N ALA A 47 20.03 12.25 4.20
CA ALA A 47 20.34 10.99 3.54
C ALA A 47 19.71 9.75 4.23
N PRO A 48 19.87 9.53 5.56
CA PRO A 48 19.22 8.41 6.22
C PRO A 48 17.69 8.54 6.27
N TYR A 49 17.15 9.77 6.30
CA TYR A 49 15.71 10.00 6.19
C TYR A 49 15.18 9.55 4.82
N VAL A 50 15.79 10.01 3.73
CA VAL A 50 15.38 9.66 2.35
C VAL A 50 15.48 8.17 2.11
N GLU A 51 16.57 7.51 2.54
CA GLU A 51 16.73 6.06 2.42
C GLU A 51 15.58 5.30 3.10
N ARG A 52 15.19 5.74 4.30
CA ARG A 52 14.09 5.12 5.04
C ARG A 52 12.73 5.41 4.41
N LEU A 53 12.52 6.65 3.95
CA LEU A 53 11.29 7.05 3.25
C LEU A 53 11.11 6.27 1.95
N ASP A 54 12.18 6.10 1.17
CA ASP A 54 12.14 5.35 -0.10
C ASP A 54 11.81 3.87 0.15
N ARG A 55 12.36 3.25 1.19
CA ARG A 55 11.97 1.89 1.61
C ARG A 55 10.52 1.79 2.05
N PHE A 56 10.05 2.78 2.80
CA PHE A 56 8.65 2.85 3.22
C PHE A 56 7.70 2.98 2.03
N ALA A 57 8.01 3.87 1.08
CA ALA A 57 7.22 4.07 -0.14
C ALA A 57 7.19 2.84 -1.04
N ALA A 58 8.32 2.13 -1.16
CA ALA A 58 8.45 0.93 -1.99
C ALA A 58 7.47 -0.20 -1.61
N VAL A 59 6.97 -0.21 -0.37
CA VAL A 59 5.96 -1.19 0.09
C VAL A 59 4.67 -1.08 -0.72
N ILE A 60 4.29 0.10 -1.22
CA ILE A 60 3.10 0.27 -2.07
C ILE A 60 3.27 -0.53 -3.37
N ALA A 61 4.41 -0.37 -4.04
CA ALA A 61 4.71 -1.09 -5.28
C ALA A 61 4.84 -2.60 -5.05
N ASP A 62 5.41 -3.03 -3.91
CA ASP A 62 5.49 -4.45 -3.55
C ASP A 62 4.10 -5.07 -3.35
N ARG A 63 3.21 -4.39 -2.63
CA ARG A 63 1.82 -4.83 -2.46
C ARG A 63 1.12 -4.99 -3.81
N GLU A 64 1.29 -4.03 -4.70
CA GLU A 64 0.69 -4.04 -6.04
C GLU A 64 1.26 -5.17 -6.90
N HIS A 65 2.57 -5.40 -6.85
CA HIS A 65 3.21 -6.51 -7.55
C HIS A 65 2.66 -7.87 -7.08
N ARG A 66 2.54 -8.07 -5.76
CA ARG A 66 1.97 -9.30 -5.18
C ARG A 66 0.50 -9.47 -5.55
N LEU A 67 -0.29 -8.39 -5.53
CA LEU A 67 -1.69 -8.41 -5.95
C LEU A 67 -1.81 -8.82 -7.43
N LEU A 68 -1.02 -8.24 -8.33
CA LEU A 68 -1.02 -8.60 -9.75
C LEU A 68 -0.58 -10.05 -10.00
N ALA A 69 0.34 -10.56 -9.20
CA ALA A 69 0.73 -11.97 -9.27
C ALA A 69 -0.44 -12.89 -8.85
N TYR A 70 -1.16 -12.54 -7.79
CA TYR A 70 -2.34 -13.27 -7.33
C TYR A 70 -3.51 -13.21 -8.33
N LEU A 71 -3.65 -12.10 -9.04
CA LEU A 71 -4.63 -11.88 -10.11
C LEU A 71 -4.23 -12.51 -11.46
N ALA A 72 -3.26 -13.42 -11.49
CA ALA A 72 -3.01 -14.25 -12.68
C ALA A 72 -4.26 -15.03 -13.08
N GLU A 73 -5.10 -15.40 -12.11
CA GLU A 73 -6.41 -16.00 -12.25
C GLU A 73 -7.51 -15.06 -11.74
N PRO A 74 -8.75 -15.13 -12.26
CA PRO A 74 -9.86 -14.31 -11.77
C PRO A 74 -10.14 -14.53 -10.29
N ARG A 75 -10.19 -13.45 -9.49
CA ARG A 75 -10.43 -13.46 -8.04
C ARG A 75 -11.53 -12.48 -7.67
N THR A 76 -12.31 -12.84 -6.67
CA THR A 76 -13.24 -11.91 -6.01
C THR A 76 -12.51 -11.04 -4.99
N LEU A 77 -13.11 -9.93 -4.59
CA LEU A 77 -12.55 -9.10 -3.53
C LEU A 77 -12.43 -9.85 -2.20
N ASP A 78 -13.37 -10.76 -1.90
CA ASP A 78 -13.30 -11.58 -0.68
C ASP A 78 -12.12 -12.55 -0.69
N GLU A 79 -11.82 -13.18 -1.84
CA GLU A 79 -10.62 -14.01 -2.01
C GLU A 79 -9.34 -13.20 -1.84
N ILE A 80 -9.31 -11.96 -2.36
CA ILE A 80 -8.18 -11.04 -2.23
C ILE A 80 -7.98 -10.65 -0.75
N VAL A 81 -9.05 -10.30 -0.03
CA VAL A 81 -9.01 -9.99 1.40
C VAL A 81 -8.48 -11.18 2.21
N ALA A 82 -8.96 -12.38 1.93
CA ALA A 82 -8.51 -13.60 2.61
C ALA A 82 -7.03 -13.93 2.35
N HIS A 83 -6.49 -13.55 1.18
CA HIS A 83 -5.09 -13.78 0.82
C HIS A 83 -4.11 -12.89 1.59
N ARG A 84 -4.52 -11.72 2.04
CA ARG A 84 -3.72 -10.75 2.80
C ARG A 84 -2.58 -10.11 2.01
N PHE A 85 -2.65 -8.82 1.77
CA PHE A 85 -1.60 -8.04 1.10
C PHE A 85 -0.97 -6.98 2.02
N VAL A 86 -1.68 -6.54 3.05
CA VAL A 86 -1.24 -5.53 4.01
C VAL A 86 -0.77 -6.19 5.29
N TYR A 87 -1.60 -7.03 5.88
CA TYR A 87 -1.29 -7.82 7.08
C TYR A 87 -0.73 -9.19 6.70
N ARG A 88 0.05 -9.77 7.61
CA ARG A 88 0.49 -11.16 7.46
C ARG A 88 -0.67 -12.11 7.81
N PRO A 89 -0.72 -13.31 7.24
CA PRO A 89 -1.80 -14.28 7.51
C PRO A 89 -2.01 -14.60 8.99
N GLN A 90 -0.94 -14.54 9.79
CA GLN A 90 -0.97 -14.81 11.23
C GLN A 90 -1.36 -13.59 12.08
N ASP A 91 -1.44 -12.41 11.52
CA ASP A 91 -1.78 -11.20 12.27
C ASP A 91 -3.28 -11.22 12.63
N GLN A 92 -3.58 -11.43 13.90
CA GLN A 92 -4.96 -11.45 14.40
C GLN A 92 -5.38 -10.07 14.90
N VAL A 93 -5.60 -9.16 13.96
CA VAL A 93 -6.07 -7.81 14.22
C VAL A 93 -7.55 -7.75 13.84
N MET A 94 -8.41 -7.36 14.78
CA MET A 94 -9.87 -7.36 14.60
C MET A 94 -10.37 -6.60 13.36
N PHE A 95 -9.67 -5.54 12.97
CA PHE A 95 -10.01 -4.71 11.81
C PHE A 95 -9.22 -5.07 10.55
N ALA A 96 -8.41 -6.12 10.56
CA ALA A 96 -7.53 -6.46 9.42
C ALA A 96 -8.31 -6.65 8.12
N ASP A 97 -9.46 -7.35 8.15
CA ASP A 97 -10.27 -7.58 6.95
C ASP A 97 -10.82 -6.28 6.35
N ALA A 98 -11.20 -5.32 7.18
CA ALA A 98 -11.68 -4.02 6.70
C ALA A 98 -10.55 -3.23 6.02
N VAL A 99 -9.34 -3.24 6.60
CA VAL A 99 -8.17 -2.60 6.03
C VAL A 99 -7.73 -3.29 4.74
N GLU A 100 -7.67 -4.62 4.72
CA GLU A 100 -7.36 -5.40 3.49
C GLU A 100 -8.35 -5.07 2.38
N ARG A 101 -9.64 -5.06 2.68
CA ARG A 101 -10.69 -4.75 1.71
C ARG A 101 -10.52 -3.36 1.12
N ARG A 102 -10.34 -2.36 1.99
CA ARG A 102 -10.17 -0.97 1.55
C ARG A 102 -8.91 -0.79 0.73
N SER A 103 -7.77 -1.28 1.22
CA SER A 103 -6.49 -1.16 0.54
C SER A 103 -6.49 -1.89 -0.81
N SER A 104 -7.01 -3.12 -0.85
CA SER A 104 -7.12 -3.89 -2.09
C SER A 104 -8.03 -3.21 -3.11
N ALA A 105 -9.16 -2.65 -2.66
CA ALA A 105 -10.07 -1.90 -3.55
C ALA A 105 -9.39 -0.67 -4.17
N LEU A 106 -8.57 0.07 -3.41
CA LEU A 106 -7.80 1.21 -3.93
C LEU A 106 -6.79 0.77 -4.99
N HIS A 107 -6.05 -0.31 -4.75
CA HIS A 107 -5.11 -0.85 -5.74
C HIS A 107 -5.82 -1.36 -6.99
N ILE A 108 -6.92 -2.11 -6.84
CA ILE A 108 -7.71 -2.60 -7.97
C ILE A 108 -8.24 -1.43 -8.82
N ALA A 109 -8.80 -0.40 -8.18
CA ALA A 109 -9.32 0.77 -8.89
C ALA A 109 -8.22 1.48 -9.69
N ARG A 110 -7.03 1.69 -9.10
CA ARG A 110 -5.87 2.25 -9.79
C ARG A 110 -5.40 1.37 -10.94
N LEU A 111 -5.21 0.10 -10.70
CA LEU A 111 -4.76 -0.86 -11.72
C LEU A 111 -5.77 -1.03 -12.86
N ALA A 112 -7.06 -0.93 -12.59
CA ALA A 112 -8.11 -0.94 -13.62
C ALA A 112 -8.07 0.34 -14.46
N ARG A 113 -7.95 1.51 -13.84
CA ARG A 113 -7.76 2.79 -14.52
C ARG A 113 -6.53 2.78 -15.44
N ASP A 114 -5.45 2.14 -14.99
CA ASP A 114 -4.18 2.03 -15.73
C ASP A 114 -4.20 0.87 -16.76
N GLY A 115 -5.31 0.15 -16.91
CA GLY A 115 -5.46 -0.95 -17.87
C GLY A 115 -4.69 -2.23 -17.49
N ARG A 116 -4.21 -2.35 -16.26
CA ARG A 116 -3.43 -3.50 -15.76
C ARG A 116 -4.28 -4.59 -15.11
N VAL A 117 -5.50 -4.25 -14.73
CA VAL A 117 -6.52 -5.17 -14.21
C VAL A 117 -7.80 -4.97 -15.00
N ARG A 118 -8.53 -6.05 -15.27
CA ARG A 118 -9.86 -6.04 -15.87
C ARG A 118 -10.83 -6.83 -15.02
N GLU A 119 -12.10 -6.57 -15.19
CA GLU A 119 -13.20 -7.27 -14.54
C GLU A 119 -13.96 -8.07 -15.61
N PRO A 120 -13.58 -9.36 -15.86
CA PRO A 120 -14.20 -10.18 -16.90
C PRO A 120 -15.65 -10.55 -16.58
N GLU A 121 -16.00 -10.61 -15.31
CA GLU A 121 -17.34 -10.84 -14.76
C GLU A 121 -17.55 -9.91 -13.56
N PRO A 122 -18.78 -9.47 -13.27
CA PRO A 122 -19.04 -8.60 -12.13
C PRO A 122 -18.45 -9.16 -10.82
N GLY A 123 -17.63 -8.34 -10.14
CA GLY A 123 -16.98 -8.68 -8.89
C GLY A 123 -15.78 -9.63 -8.99
N ARG A 124 -15.33 -9.99 -10.20
CA ARG A 124 -14.13 -10.79 -10.42
C ARG A 124 -13.06 -10.00 -11.15
N TYR A 125 -11.89 -9.95 -10.60
CA TYR A 125 -10.75 -9.17 -11.11
C TYR A 125 -9.65 -10.10 -11.59
N VAL A 126 -9.00 -9.76 -12.70
CA VAL A 126 -7.88 -10.50 -13.26
C VAL A 126 -6.86 -9.54 -13.88
N ARG A 127 -5.59 -9.89 -13.80
CA ARG A 127 -4.52 -9.15 -14.47
C ARG A 127 -4.78 -9.08 -15.99
N ALA A 128 -4.67 -7.90 -16.58
CA ALA A 128 -4.64 -7.76 -18.03
C ALA A 128 -3.36 -8.40 -18.61
N ARG A 129 -3.49 -8.89 -19.83
CA ARG A 129 -2.35 -9.49 -20.57
C ARG A 129 -1.50 -8.41 -21.21
#